data_2c36d0337ad71237a362570997c161ea
#
_entry.id   2c36d0337ad71237a362570997c161ea
#
_cell.length_a   1.000
_cell.length_b   1.000
_cell.length_c   1.000
_cell.angle_alpha   90.00
_cell.angle_beta   90.00
_cell.angle_gamma   90.00
#
_symmetry.space_group_name_H-M   'P 1'
#
loop_
_entity.id
_entity.type
_entity.pdbx_description
1 polymer ?
#
loop_
_entity_poly.entity_id
_entity_poly.type
_entity_poly.pdbx_seq_one_letter_code
_entity_poly.pdbx_strand_id
1 'polypeptide(L)'
;MTDSVSISRPLVDSFVHRKIKLLKTKGAGEAKFHIGSAGNSGDFDSFFNGYSDENIYYFKKKNLLDFLLKAKFEFYYQFINQYKEVSPEYWESVYEEVLALPEEITFKLTSFNDGKRYYIRSASGDIFNDLVRRISLPLISILTIEKEDINKFLFTLDVDFTKSVDDEIIGIGKGYNKIIYGAPGAGKSASVSKIVGENYIRTVFHPETQYSDFIGCLKPHKDISSGSITYSFRKGPFIQVLEKALLHPDIHQFLVIEELNRANTAAVFGEIFQLLDRDNDGKSEYPILIQDEDLHEALKQKLGSEHELIVKRQLIIPNNLSIIATMNSSDQAVFPLDTAFKRRWIFEYLPIDFANCATGEVPIHHEDLPNIEWKTLAQAINTILVQLKVVEDKLIGPWFIKDSDLVEGQAEQTFIGKICSYLWDDALKYKNKDEIFRSDIHGYGQLYQTYSDKKPIFSEKFIEVIQKAQNLDTDDSDKTEKE
;
A
#
# COMPACT_ATOMS: atom_id res chain seq x y z
N MET A 1 35.07 15.05 -6.16
CA MET A 1 33.59 15.09 -6.27
C MET A 1 33.11 15.54 -4.91
N THR A 2 32.52 16.71 -4.81
CA THR A 2 32.01 17.26 -3.54
C THR A 2 30.70 16.55 -3.23
N ASP A 3 30.64 15.88 -2.07
CA ASP A 3 29.41 15.29 -1.55
C ASP A 3 28.32 16.37 -1.55
N SER A 4 27.29 16.19 -2.38
CA SER A 4 26.15 17.08 -2.44
C SER A 4 25.32 16.86 -1.16
N VAL A 5 25.48 17.74 -0.18
CA VAL A 5 24.65 17.70 1.02
C VAL A 5 23.26 18.20 0.66
N SER A 6 22.24 17.40 0.91
CA SER A 6 20.85 17.74 0.62
C SER A 6 19.95 17.63 1.86
N ILE A 7 18.90 18.46 1.90
CA ILE A 7 17.81 18.40 2.89
C ILE A 7 16.52 18.11 2.14
N SER A 8 15.82 17.04 2.48
CA SER A 8 14.53 16.69 1.89
C SER A 8 13.45 16.59 2.96
N ARG A 9 12.29 17.24 2.76
CA ARG A 9 11.18 17.26 3.71
C ARG A 9 9.82 17.31 3.01
N PRO A 10 8.83 16.55 3.50
CA PRO A 10 7.44 16.71 3.06
C PRO A 10 6.89 18.07 3.52
N LEU A 11 6.06 18.67 2.67
CA LEU A 11 5.38 19.92 2.98
C LEU A 11 4.13 19.65 3.81
N VAL A 12 4.03 20.26 4.98
CA VAL A 12 2.90 20.10 5.90
C VAL A 12 1.74 21.04 5.55
N ASP A 13 0.51 20.68 5.95
CA ASP A 13 -0.68 21.49 5.69
C ASP A 13 -0.57 22.94 6.22
N SER A 14 0.09 23.16 7.34
CA SER A 14 0.29 24.50 7.89
C SER A 14 1.10 25.44 6.97
N PHE A 15 2.00 24.90 6.15
CA PHE A 15 2.78 25.68 5.18
C PHE A 15 1.98 26.06 3.95
N VAL A 16 1.10 25.16 3.46
CA VAL A 16 0.38 25.33 2.20
C VAL A 16 -0.62 26.50 2.25
N HIS A 17 -0.80 27.19 1.15
CA HIS A 17 -1.72 28.32 1.07
C HIS A 17 -3.18 27.90 1.33
N ARG A 18 -3.96 28.80 1.98
CA ARG A 18 -5.34 28.52 2.38
C ARG A 18 -6.27 28.01 1.27
N LYS A 19 -6.01 28.38 -0.01
CA LYS A 19 -6.77 27.89 -1.17
C LYS A 19 -6.53 26.43 -1.50
N ILE A 20 -5.32 25.92 -1.17
CA ILE A 20 -4.91 24.54 -1.40
C ILE A 20 -5.09 23.66 -0.15
N LYS A 21 -5.46 24.27 0.97
CA LYS A 21 -5.72 23.51 2.20
C LYS A 21 -6.89 22.56 2.05
N LEU A 22 -6.79 21.44 2.72
CA LEU A 22 -7.87 20.48 2.82
C LEU A 22 -9.13 21.11 3.44
N LEU A 23 -10.30 20.67 3.00
CA LEU A 23 -11.59 21.18 3.48
C LEU A 23 -11.75 21.08 5.00
N LYS A 24 -11.18 20.05 5.62
CA LYS A 24 -11.27 19.81 7.07
C LYS A 24 -10.26 20.61 7.90
N THR A 25 -9.25 21.23 7.29
CA THR A 25 -8.22 21.97 8.03
C THR A 25 -8.66 23.41 8.31
N LYS A 26 -8.33 23.89 9.51
CA LYS A 26 -8.60 25.29 9.94
C LYS A 26 -7.31 26.12 9.88
N GLY A 27 -7.45 27.42 9.67
CA GLY A 27 -6.36 28.39 9.71
C GLY A 27 -5.87 28.85 8.33
N ALA A 28 -5.09 29.94 8.32
CA ALA A 28 -4.63 30.61 7.11
C ALA A 28 -3.36 29.99 6.48
N GLY A 29 -2.72 29.02 7.15
CA GLY A 29 -1.38 28.55 6.82
C GLY A 29 -0.30 29.50 7.34
N GLU A 30 0.84 28.93 7.66
CA GLU A 30 2.02 29.68 8.10
C GLU A 30 3.01 29.79 6.95
N ALA A 31 3.56 30.98 6.72
CA ALA A 31 4.61 31.20 5.73
C ALA A 31 6.00 30.74 6.22
N LYS A 32 6.02 29.68 7.04
CA LYS A 32 7.23 29.13 7.65
C LYS A 32 7.33 27.66 7.32
N PHE A 33 8.46 27.24 6.82
CA PHE A 33 8.76 25.84 6.55
C PHE A 33 9.60 25.25 7.70
N HIS A 34 9.07 24.23 8.36
CA HIS A 34 9.74 23.56 9.47
C HIS A 34 10.84 22.62 8.95
N ILE A 35 12.09 22.82 9.42
CA ILE A 35 13.25 22.01 9.02
C ILE A 35 13.88 21.22 10.17
N GLY A 36 13.56 21.50 11.42
CA GLY A 36 14.08 20.75 12.56
C GLY A 36 13.65 21.30 13.91
N SER A 37 14.15 20.67 14.98
CA SER A 37 13.99 21.16 16.35
C SER A 37 14.95 22.32 16.64
N ALA A 38 14.63 23.15 17.63
CA ALA A 38 15.49 24.28 18.05
C ALA A 38 16.90 23.85 18.47
N GLY A 39 17.08 22.60 18.95
CA GLY A 39 18.38 22.05 19.32
C GLY A 39 19.32 21.77 18.14
N ASN A 40 18.81 21.68 16.92
CA ASN A 40 19.56 21.36 15.69
C ASN A 40 19.77 22.62 14.82
N SER A 41 19.57 23.82 15.35
CA SER A 41 19.70 25.06 14.57
C SER A 41 21.09 25.27 13.96
N GLY A 42 22.14 24.85 14.67
CA GLY A 42 23.52 24.97 14.19
C GLY A 42 23.81 24.21 12.90
N ASP A 43 23.20 23.05 12.71
CA ASP A 43 23.36 22.23 11.48
C ASP A 43 22.77 22.95 10.26
N PHE A 44 21.57 23.53 10.42
CA PHE A 44 20.89 24.25 9.35
C PHE A 44 21.54 25.61 9.06
N ASP A 45 22.00 26.32 10.09
CA ASP A 45 22.76 27.58 9.93
C ASP A 45 24.07 27.30 9.17
N SER A 46 24.77 26.22 9.52
CA SER A 46 25.98 25.78 8.81
C SER A 46 25.68 25.39 7.35
N PHE A 47 24.62 24.66 7.11
CA PHE A 47 24.20 24.26 5.75
C PHE A 47 23.96 25.49 4.85
N PHE A 48 23.23 26.50 5.35
CA PHE A 48 22.92 27.74 4.64
C PHE A 48 23.95 28.85 4.82
N ASN A 49 25.15 28.59 5.32
CA ASN A 49 26.19 29.58 5.59
C ASN A 49 25.69 30.76 6.41
N GLY A 50 24.88 30.50 7.44
CA GLY A 50 24.29 31.54 8.29
C GLY A 50 23.29 32.46 7.59
N TYR A 51 22.71 32.03 6.46
CA TYR A 51 21.74 32.80 5.65
C TYR A 51 22.33 34.14 5.18
N SER A 52 23.60 34.14 4.77
CA SER A 52 24.29 35.32 4.25
C SER A 52 23.54 35.93 3.05
N ASP A 53 23.63 37.27 2.93
CA ASP A 53 23.08 38.00 1.78
C ASP A 53 23.74 37.62 0.43
N GLU A 54 24.91 36.97 0.47
CA GLU A 54 25.60 36.42 -0.70
C GLU A 54 25.01 35.09 -1.18
N ASN A 55 24.14 34.46 -0.41
CA ASN A 55 23.52 33.19 -0.79
C ASN A 55 22.47 33.39 -1.88
N ILE A 56 22.52 32.51 -2.87
CA ILE A 56 21.57 32.42 -3.95
C ILE A 56 20.68 31.22 -3.71
N TYR A 57 19.41 31.46 -3.45
CA TYR A 57 18.37 30.44 -3.35
C TYR A 57 17.49 30.51 -4.59
N TYR A 58 17.26 29.36 -5.27
CA TYR A 58 16.54 29.39 -6.53
C TYR A 58 15.85 28.06 -6.85
N PHE A 59 14.82 28.17 -7.70
CA PHE A 59 14.21 27.06 -8.42
C PHE A 59 14.58 27.12 -9.89
N LYS A 60 14.67 25.96 -10.54
CA LYS A 60 14.66 25.85 -12.00
C LYS A 60 13.21 25.86 -12.47
N LYS A 61 12.84 26.75 -13.42
CA LYS A 61 11.49 26.82 -13.99
C LYS A 61 10.99 25.45 -14.45
N LYS A 62 11.83 24.67 -15.13
CA LYS A 62 11.51 23.32 -15.57
C LYS A 62 11.02 22.43 -14.42
N ASN A 63 11.68 22.46 -13.27
CA ASN A 63 11.25 21.65 -12.12
C ASN A 63 9.86 22.04 -11.63
N LEU A 64 9.53 23.32 -11.55
CA LEU A 64 8.20 23.77 -11.13
C LEU A 64 7.13 23.38 -12.16
N LEU A 65 7.42 23.44 -13.46
CA LEU A 65 6.49 22.99 -14.51
C LEU A 65 6.27 21.46 -14.44
N ASP A 66 7.34 20.68 -14.31
CA ASP A 66 7.27 19.22 -14.15
C ASP A 66 6.48 18.84 -12.89
N PHE A 67 6.72 19.57 -11.79
CA PHE A 67 5.96 19.39 -10.55
C PHE A 67 4.47 19.68 -10.74
N LEU A 68 4.12 20.80 -11.41
CA LEU A 68 2.72 21.15 -11.67
C LEU A 68 1.99 20.11 -12.50
N LEU A 69 2.63 19.52 -13.50
CA LEU A 69 2.06 18.44 -14.30
C LEU A 69 1.78 17.21 -13.45
N LYS A 70 2.73 16.80 -12.61
CA LYS A 70 2.57 15.69 -11.65
C LYS A 70 1.48 16.00 -10.62
N ALA A 71 1.54 17.18 -10.01
CA ALA A 71 0.58 17.60 -8.98
C ALA A 71 -0.84 17.74 -9.53
N LYS A 72 -1.01 18.21 -10.77
CA LYS A 72 -2.29 18.26 -11.47
C LYS A 72 -2.90 16.87 -11.61
N PHE A 73 -2.09 15.87 -12.02
CA PHE A 73 -2.53 14.49 -12.16
C PHE A 73 -3.04 13.94 -10.82
N GLU A 74 -2.25 14.02 -9.75
CA GLU A 74 -2.63 13.58 -8.41
C GLU A 74 -3.86 14.32 -7.89
N PHE A 75 -3.91 15.63 -8.06
CA PHE A 75 -5.04 16.46 -7.65
C PHE A 75 -6.34 16.01 -8.30
N TYR A 76 -6.34 15.77 -9.61
CA TYR A 76 -7.56 15.37 -10.34
C TYR A 76 -8.01 13.96 -10.02
N TYR A 77 -7.10 13.03 -9.87
CA TYR A 77 -7.45 11.62 -9.73
C TYR A 77 -7.72 11.20 -8.28
N GLN A 78 -7.13 11.89 -7.31
CA GLN A 78 -7.22 11.47 -5.92
C GLN A 78 -7.87 12.49 -4.98
N PHE A 79 -7.77 13.80 -5.24
CA PHE A 79 -8.00 14.81 -4.20
C PHE A 79 -8.91 15.99 -4.57
N ILE A 80 -9.47 16.06 -5.76
CA ILE A 80 -10.21 17.24 -6.27
C ILE A 80 -11.27 17.77 -5.29
N ASN A 81 -11.97 16.86 -4.59
CA ASN A 81 -13.06 17.24 -3.67
C ASN A 81 -12.59 17.57 -2.25
N GLN A 82 -11.28 17.47 -1.98
CA GLN A 82 -10.73 17.66 -0.63
C GLN A 82 -10.08 19.02 -0.42
N TYR A 83 -9.76 19.73 -1.51
CA TYR A 83 -9.09 21.02 -1.44
C TYR A 83 -10.09 22.17 -1.52
N LYS A 84 -9.77 23.28 -0.83
CA LYS A 84 -10.58 24.49 -0.85
C LYS A 84 -10.33 25.29 -2.12
N GLU A 85 -11.39 25.79 -2.71
CA GLU A 85 -11.34 26.85 -3.73
C GLU A 85 -10.37 26.57 -4.91
N VAL A 86 -10.11 25.31 -5.24
CA VAL A 86 -9.22 24.94 -6.34
C VAL A 86 -10.01 24.28 -7.46
N SER A 87 -9.92 24.85 -8.65
CA SER A 87 -10.57 24.36 -9.85
C SER A 87 -9.54 23.94 -10.93
N PRO A 88 -9.97 23.26 -11.99
CA PRO A 88 -9.13 22.98 -13.14
C PRO A 88 -8.42 24.21 -13.70
N GLU A 89 -9.17 25.28 -13.88
CA GLU A 89 -8.69 26.54 -14.45
C GLU A 89 -7.63 27.20 -13.54
N TYR A 90 -7.69 26.94 -12.25
CA TYR A 90 -6.65 27.41 -11.32
C TYR A 90 -5.29 26.82 -11.65
N TRP A 91 -5.18 25.50 -11.89
CA TRP A 91 -3.91 24.85 -12.24
C TRP A 91 -3.38 25.32 -13.60
N GLU A 92 -4.26 25.57 -14.56
CA GLU A 92 -3.89 26.10 -15.84
C GLU A 92 -3.35 27.54 -15.73
N SER A 93 -4.01 28.38 -14.96
CA SER A 93 -3.55 29.76 -14.72
C SER A 93 -2.19 29.80 -14.01
N VAL A 94 -1.96 28.92 -13.05
CA VAL A 94 -0.66 28.84 -12.35
C VAL A 94 0.43 28.27 -13.25
N TYR A 95 0.11 27.33 -14.11
CA TYR A 95 1.06 26.81 -15.09
C TYR A 95 1.55 27.91 -16.05
N GLU A 96 0.64 28.72 -16.58
CA GLU A 96 0.98 29.88 -17.43
C GLU A 96 1.78 30.95 -16.65
N GLU A 97 1.44 31.19 -15.38
CA GLU A 97 2.22 32.08 -14.52
C GLU A 97 3.69 31.60 -14.39
N VAL A 98 3.91 30.31 -14.15
CA VAL A 98 5.26 29.74 -14.03
C VAL A 98 5.97 29.72 -15.38
N LEU A 99 5.27 29.49 -16.47
CA LEU A 99 5.84 29.51 -17.83
C LEU A 99 6.43 30.87 -18.18
N ALA A 100 5.82 31.95 -17.69
CA ALA A 100 6.29 33.34 -17.90
C ALA A 100 7.50 33.74 -17.06
N LEU A 101 7.92 32.93 -16.04
CA LEU A 101 9.04 33.21 -15.19
C LEU A 101 10.40 32.96 -15.89
N PRO A 102 11.52 33.53 -15.39
CA PRO A 102 12.87 33.23 -15.89
C PRO A 102 13.28 31.77 -15.64
N GLU A 103 14.32 31.29 -16.31
CA GLU A 103 14.79 29.89 -16.18
C GLU A 103 15.28 29.57 -14.75
N GLU A 104 15.97 30.52 -14.08
CA GLU A 104 16.31 30.46 -12.66
C GLU A 104 15.46 31.48 -11.90
N ILE A 105 14.67 30.99 -10.96
CA ILE A 105 13.73 31.79 -10.16
C ILE A 105 14.32 31.97 -8.78
N THR A 106 14.92 33.11 -8.55
CA THR A 106 15.61 33.44 -7.29
C THR A 106 14.68 34.01 -6.23
N PHE A 107 15.00 33.76 -4.96
CA PHE A 107 14.27 34.29 -3.79
C PHE A 107 15.22 34.48 -2.59
N LYS A 108 14.71 35.08 -1.50
CA LYS A 108 15.47 35.31 -0.28
C LYS A 108 14.90 34.53 0.90
N LEU A 109 15.77 33.89 1.67
CA LEU A 109 15.40 33.17 2.89
C LEU A 109 16.02 33.77 4.12
N THR A 110 15.33 33.60 5.24
CA THR A 110 15.82 33.88 6.59
C THR A 110 15.44 32.75 7.53
N SER A 111 16.23 32.54 8.57
CA SER A 111 15.88 31.61 9.63
C SER A 111 14.89 32.21 10.62
N PHE A 112 14.15 31.35 11.30
CA PHE A 112 13.29 31.73 12.40
C PHE A 112 13.23 30.60 13.44
N ASN A 113 13.42 30.95 14.71
CA ASN A 113 13.36 30.01 15.83
C ASN A 113 12.31 30.50 16.85
N ASP A 114 11.31 29.68 17.16
CA ASP A 114 10.25 29.94 18.13
C ASP A 114 10.56 29.36 19.52
N GLY A 115 11.79 28.89 19.75
CA GLY A 115 12.23 28.22 20.97
C GLY A 115 11.92 26.73 21.04
N LYS A 116 11.09 26.19 20.13
CA LYS A 116 10.75 24.78 20.04
C LYS A 116 11.08 24.17 18.69
N ARG A 117 10.96 24.96 17.61
CA ARG A 117 11.13 24.53 16.25
C ARG A 117 11.98 25.49 15.47
N TYR A 118 12.66 24.97 14.48
CA TYR A 118 13.51 25.73 13.57
C TYR A 118 12.89 25.79 12.19
N TYR A 119 12.79 26.99 11.64
CA TYR A 119 12.08 27.25 10.38
C TYR A 119 12.91 28.07 9.42
N ILE A 120 12.68 27.91 8.13
CA ILE A 120 13.01 28.89 7.12
C ILE A 120 11.74 29.61 6.64
N ARG A 121 11.88 30.86 6.24
CA ARG A 121 10.79 31.68 5.69
C ARG A 121 11.33 32.65 4.66
N SER A 122 10.48 33.03 3.70
CA SER A 122 10.73 34.16 2.83
C SER A 122 9.81 35.35 3.17
N ALA A 123 10.12 36.53 2.63
CA ALA A 123 9.26 37.69 2.76
C ALA A 123 7.91 37.49 2.04
N SER A 124 6.89 38.23 2.47
CA SER A 124 5.63 38.31 1.73
C SER A 124 5.86 38.96 0.37
N GLY A 125 5.27 38.41 -0.70
CA GLY A 125 5.53 38.85 -2.07
C GLY A 125 6.74 38.20 -2.73
N ASP A 126 7.49 37.36 -1.98
CA ASP A 126 8.56 36.56 -2.52
C ASP A 126 8.03 35.27 -3.17
N ILE A 127 8.67 34.83 -4.24
CA ILE A 127 8.25 33.65 -5.04
C ILE A 127 8.12 32.38 -4.19
N PHE A 128 9.00 32.17 -3.22
CA PHE A 128 8.92 31.00 -2.33
C PHE A 128 7.64 31.05 -1.46
N ASN A 129 7.31 32.18 -0.93
CA ASN A 129 6.12 32.34 -0.11
C ASN A 129 4.83 32.31 -0.94
N ASP A 130 4.79 33.05 -2.06
CA ASP A 130 3.55 33.31 -2.77
C ASP A 130 3.25 32.25 -3.82
N LEU A 131 4.25 31.73 -4.55
CA LEU A 131 4.06 30.70 -5.55
C LEU A 131 4.15 29.29 -4.95
N VAL A 132 5.27 28.96 -4.31
CA VAL A 132 5.53 27.59 -3.83
C VAL A 132 4.44 27.12 -2.86
N ARG A 133 3.94 27.99 -2.00
CA ARG A 133 2.82 27.69 -1.09
C ARG A 133 1.48 27.47 -1.82
N ARG A 134 1.30 28.09 -2.99
CA ARG A 134 0.05 27.94 -3.78
C ARG A 134 0.02 26.70 -4.63
N ILE A 135 1.18 26.18 -5.04
CA ILE A 135 1.27 25.00 -5.89
C ILE A 135 1.49 23.72 -5.10
N SER A 136 2.02 23.79 -3.87
CA SER A 136 2.33 22.61 -3.06
C SER A 136 1.06 21.96 -2.53
N LEU A 137 1.00 20.64 -2.64
CA LEU A 137 -0.05 19.81 -2.06
C LEU A 137 0.41 19.31 -0.67
N PRO A 138 -0.42 19.43 0.38
CA PRO A 138 -0.04 19.03 1.72
C PRO A 138 0.31 17.54 1.77
N LEU A 139 1.39 17.21 2.47
CA LEU A 139 1.92 15.88 2.78
C LEU A 139 2.47 15.08 1.59
N ILE A 140 1.99 15.30 0.37
CA ILE A 140 2.47 14.62 -0.83
C ILE A 140 3.54 15.40 -1.60
N SER A 141 3.67 16.71 -1.37
CA SER A 141 4.77 17.49 -1.96
C SER A 141 6.01 17.38 -1.10
N ILE A 142 7.13 17.07 -1.73
CA ILE A 142 8.46 17.04 -1.11
C ILE A 142 9.27 18.23 -1.61
N LEU A 143 9.78 19.01 -0.67
CA LEU A 143 10.78 20.05 -0.95
C LEU A 143 12.17 19.49 -0.66
N THR A 144 13.02 19.48 -1.68
CA THR A 144 14.43 19.11 -1.55
C THR A 144 15.29 20.35 -1.79
N ILE A 145 16.32 20.51 -0.97
CA ILE A 145 17.27 21.62 -1.04
C ILE A 145 18.67 21.02 -1.21
N GLU A 146 19.30 21.29 -2.32
CA GLU A 146 20.65 20.82 -2.65
C GLU A 146 21.63 21.97 -2.59
N LYS A 147 22.76 21.79 -1.92
CA LYS A 147 23.85 22.74 -1.91
C LYS A 147 24.76 22.48 -3.12
N GLU A 148 24.57 23.21 -4.21
CA GLU A 148 25.37 23.06 -5.43
C GLU A 148 26.77 23.69 -5.31
N ASP A 149 26.88 24.79 -4.53
CA ASP A 149 28.14 25.51 -4.30
C ASP A 149 28.11 26.16 -2.90
N ILE A 150 29.22 26.76 -2.50
CA ILE A 150 29.38 27.35 -1.18
C ILE A 150 28.23 28.30 -0.80
N ASN A 151 27.73 29.09 -1.77
CA ASN A 151 26.67 30.08 -1.59
C ASN A 151 25.48 29.84 -2.58
N LYS A 152 25.35 28.65 -3.22
CA LYS A 152 24.29 28.39 -4.19
C LYS A 152 23.46 27.18 -3.81
N PHE A 153 22.14 27.37 -3.66
CA PHE A 153 21.19 26.37 -3.16
C PHE A 153 20.04 26.20 -4.15
N LEU A 154 19.97 25.01 -4.72
CA LEU A 154 18.88 24.62 -5.60
C LEU A 154 17.73 24.05 -4.78
N PHE A 155 16.54 24.58 -4.99
CA PHE A 155 15.30 24.09 -4.44
C PHE A 155 14.53 23.33 -5.54
N THR A 156 14.05 22.14 -5.20
CA THR A 156 13.23 21.33 -6.09
C THR A 156 11.96 20.89 -5.39
N LEU A 157 10.86 20.88 -6.12
CA LEU A 157 9.61 20.27 -5.69
C LEU A 157 9.38 18.96 -6.43
N ASP A 158 8.95 17.94 -5.71
CA ASP A 158 8.50 16.69 -6.29
C ASP A 158 7.23 16.19 -5.59
N VAL A 159 6.59 15.17 -6.15
CA VAL A 159 5.41 14.51 -5.59
C VAL A 159 5.82 13.13 -5.12
N ASP A 160 5.58 12.84 -3.85
CA ASP A 160 5.78 11.50 -3.30
C ASP A 160 4.59 10.60 -3.64
N PHE A 161 4.73 9.86 -4.73
CA PHE A 161 3.72 8.87 -5.13
C PHE A 161 3.64 7.64 -4.21
N THR A 162 4.64 7.43 -3.34
CA THR A 162 4.65 6.29 -2.41
C THR A 162 3.85 6.58 -1.15
N LYS A 163 3.71 7.85 -0.81
CA LYS A 163 2.70 8.30 0.14
C LYS A 163 1.39 8.48 -0.61
N SER A 164 0.72 7.39 -0.87
CA SER A 164 -0.72 7.48 -0.91
C SER A 164 -1.10 8.30 0.33
N VAL A 165 -2.01 9.23 0.19
CA VAL A 165 -2.48 10.14 1.25
C VAL A 165 -3.13 9.34 2.39
N ASP A 166 -2.45 8.33 2.88
CA ASP A 166 -3.08 7.20 3.51
C ASP A 166 -3.16 7.25 5.01
N ASP A 167 -2.59 8.13 5.74
CA ASP A 167 -2.70 7.90 7.19
C ASP A 167 -3.30 9.03 8.04
N GLU A 168 -3.42 10.27 7.54
CA GLU A 168 -4.09 11.33 8.33
C GLU A 168 -5.13 12.18 7.58
N ILE A 169 -5.28 11.98 6.27
CA ILE A 169 -6.19 12.75 5.43
C ILE A 169 -7.05 11.82 4.58
N ILE A 170 -7.74 10.89 5.20
CA ILE A 170 -8.89 10.22 4.58
C ILE A 170 -10.06 11.19 4.57
N GLY A 171 -9.96 12.23 3.78
CA GLY A 171 -11.10 12.89 3.24
C GLY A 171 -11.55 12.07 2.06
N ILE A 172 -12.60 11.33 2.21
CA ILE A 172 -13.46 10.65 1.24
C ILE A 172 -12.79 10.45 -0.13
N GLY A 173 -11.86 9.46 -0.22
CA GLY A 173 -11.40 8.94 -1.50
C GLY A 173 -12.61 8.39 -2.26
N LYS A 174 -12.59 8.45 -3.59
CA LYS A 174 -13.64 7.78 -4.38
C LYS A 174 -13.63 6.30 -4.08
N GLY A 175 -14.80 5.73 -3.80
CA GLY A 175 -14.96 4.30 -3.61
C GLY A 175 -14.52 3.52 -4.85
N TYR A 176 -13.77 2.45 -4.64
CA TYR A 176 -13.28 1.58 -5.71
C TYR A 176 -13.33 0.11 -5.29
N ASN A 177 -13.22 -0.77 -6.27
CA ASN A 177 -13.05 -2.19 -6.01
C ASN A 177 -11.68 -2.62 -6.54
N LYS A 178 -10.84 -3.22 -5.69
CA LYS A 178 -9.47 -3.60 -6.04
C LYS A 178 -9.18 -5.05 -5.63
N ILE A 179 -8.52 -5.80 -6.48
CA ILE A 179 -7.98 -7.13 -6.18
C ILE A 179 -6.46 -7.05 -6.21
N ILE A 180 -5.83 -7.38 -5.08
CA ILE A 180 -4.39 -7.53 -4.96
C ILE A 180 -4.05 -9.01 -5.07
N TYR A 181 -3.23 -9.36 -6.06
CA TYR A 181 -2.85 -10.74 -6.31
C TYR A 181 -1.34 -10.90 -6.50
N GLY A 182 -0.81 -12.09 -6.32
CA GLY A 182 0.62 -12.40 -6.41
C GLY A 182 0.98 -13.65 -5.63
N ALA A 183 2.26 -13.99 -5.60
CA ALA A 183 2.78 -15.20 -5.00
C ALA A 183 2.45 -15.34 -3.50
N PRO A 184 2.42 -16.59 -2.96
CA PRO A 184 2.34 -16.82 -1.52
C PRO A 184 3.51 -16.15 -0.79
N GLY A 185 3.20 -15.41 0.30
CA GLY A 185 4.23 -14.69 1.04
C GLY A 185 4.77 -13.42 0.37
N ALA A 186 4.16 -12.92 -0.71
CA ALA A 186 4.51 -11.62 -1.30
C ALA A 186 4.15 -10.41 -0.44
N GLY A 187 3.37 -10.59 0.65
CA GLY A 187 3.00 -9.49 1.55
C GLY A 187 1.63 -8.87 1.25
N LYS A 188 0.75 -9.56 0.50
CA LYS A 188 -0.58 -9.05 0.13
C LYS A 188 -1.39 -8.49 1.30
N SER A 189 -1.56 -9.24 2.38
CA SER A 189 -2.33 -8.79 3.54
C SER A 189 -1.69 -7.61 4.28
N ALA A 190 -0.35 -7.52 4.28
CA ALA A 190 0.37 -6.37 4.81
C ALA A 190 0.17 -5.12 3.94
N SER A 191 0.18 -5.28 2.62
CA SER A 191 -0.15 -4.21 1.67
C SER A 191 -1.58 -3.70 1.89
N VAL A 192 -2.56 -4.60 2.01
CA VAL A 192 -3.95 -4.24 2.35
C VAL A 192 -4.01 -3.47 3.66
N SER A 193 -3.32 -3.94 4.71
CA SER A 193 -3.35 -3.28 6.03
C SER A 193 -2.80 -1.85 5.99
N LYS A 194 -1.82 -1.58 5.13
CA LYS A 194 -1.31 -0.21 4.90
C LYS A 194 -2.35 0.71 4.25
N ILE A 195 -3.23 0.16 3.40
CA ILE A 195 -4.26 0.92 2.69
C ILE A 195 -5.47 1.25 3.59
N VAL A 196 -5.93 0.29 4.40
CA VAL A 196 -7.25 0.39 5.05
C VAL A 196 -7.26 1.08 6.42
N GLY A 197 -6.08 1.30 7.03
CA GLY A 197 -6.00 1.92 8.36
C GLY A 197 -6.88 1.21 9.40
N GLU A 198 -7.66 1.97 10.18
CA GLU A 198 -8.54 1.43 11.23
C GLU A 198 -10.01 1.28 10.80
N ASN A 199 -10.42 1.87 9.66
CA ASN A 199 -11.83 1.94 9.25
C ASN A 199 -12.21 0.81 8.28
N TYR A 200 -12.08 -0.43 8.70
CA TYR A 200 -12.40 -1.57 7.85
C TYR A 200 -13.21 -2.66 8.55
N ILE A 201 -13.84 -3.49 7.74
CA ILE A 201 -14.37 -4.80 8.12
C ILE A 201 -13.66 -5.84 7.26
N ARG A 202 -13.09 -6.86 7.90
CA ARG A 202 -12.37 -7.94 7.22
C ARG A 202 -13.17 -9.24 7.27
N THR A 203 -13.20 -9.94 6.15
CA THR A 203 -13.79 -11.28 6.02
C THR A 203 -12.87 -12.17 5.19
N VAL A 204 -12.99 -13.48 5.37
CA VAL A 204 -12.24 -14.47 4.61
C VAL A 204 -13.23 -15.34 3.87
N PHE A 205 -13.05 -15.51 2.56
CA PHE A 205 -13.87 -16.44 1.81
C PHE A 205 -13.31 -17.87 1.90
N HIS A 206 -14.19 -18.83 1.97
CA HIS A 206 -13.90 -20.26 1.96
C HIS A 206 -14.96 -20.99 1.12
N PRO A 207 -14.75 -22.26 0.72
CA PRO A 207 -15.62 -22.95 -0.23
C PRO A 207 -17.11 -22.99 0.13
N GLU A 208 -17.43 -22.92 1.41
CA GLU A 208 -18.82 -22.95 1.92
C GLU A 208 -19.40 -21.54 2.15
N THR A 209 -18.67 -20.47 1.86
CA THR A 209 -19.18 -19.10 2.03
C THR A 209 -20.33 -18.86 1.06
N GLN A 210 -21.45 -18.39 1.60
CA GLN A 210 -22.70 -18.16 0.88
C GLN A 210 -23.11 -16.68 0.91
N TYR A 211 -24.09 -16.30 0.09
CA TYR A 211 -24.72 -14.99 0.10
C TYR A 211 -25.23 -14.59 1.49
N SER A 212 -25.85 -15.53 2.20
CA SER A 212 -26.37 -15.33 3.56
C SER A 212 -25.28 -15.02 4.61
N ASP A 213 -24.04 -15.49 4.39
CA ASP A 213 -22.92 -15.17 5.28
C ASP A 213 -22.35 -13.80 4.99
N PHE A 214 -22.40 -13.39 3.71
CA PHE A 214 -21.84 -12.12 3.25
C PHE A 214 -22.78 -10.94 3.43
N ILE A 215 -24.07 -11.12 3.15
CA ILE A 215 -25.12 -10.10 3.30
C ILE A 215 -25.76 -10.17 4.66
N GLY A 216 -26.19 -11.34 5.06
CA GLY A 216 -26.89 -11.61 6.30
C GLY A 216 -28.12 -12.49 6.09
N CYS A 217 -28.66 -12.97 7.17
CA CYS A 217 -29.91 -13.75 7.16
C CYS A 217 -30.56 -13.75 8.54
N LEU A 218 -31.81 -14.18 8.58
CA LEU A 218 -32.54 -14.39 9.80
C LEU A 218 -31.93 -15.57 10.59
N LYS A 219 -31.51 -15.36 11.84
CA LYS A 219 -30.96 -16.40 12.72
C LYS A 219 -31.69 -16.46 14.04
N PRO A 220 -31.88 -17.66 14.60
CA PRO A 220 -32.44 -17.81 15.95
C PRO A 220 -31.51 -17.17 16.98
N HIS A 221 -32.07 -16.42 17.90
CA HIS A 221 -31.40 -15.78 19.02
C HIS A 221 -32.14 -16.09 20.31
N LYS A 222 -31.41 -16.55 21.34
CA LYS A 222 -31.97 -16.74 22.65
C LYS A 222 -31.96 -15.42 23.42
N ASP A 223 -33.13 -14.89 23.71
CA ASP A 223 -33.27 -13.71 24.57
C ASP A 223 -32.85 -14.11 26.01
N ILE A 224 -31.81 -13.44 26.50
CA ILE A 224 -31.23 -13.71 27.83
C ILE A 224 -32.21 -13.37 28.94
N SER A 225 -33.08 -12.37 28.74
CA SER A 225 -34.00 -11.87 29.72
C SER A 225 -35.25 -12.77 29.90
N SER A 226 -35.79 -13.26 28.77
CA SER A 226 -37.01 -14.08 28.77
C SER A 226 -36.73 -15.58 28.62
N GLY A 227 -35.50 -15.98 28.23
CA GLY A 227 -35.16 -17.35 27.91
C GLY A 227 -35.82 -17.90 26.65
N SER A 228 -36.63 -17.10 25.96
CA SER A 228 -37.33 -17.47 24.71
C SER A 228 -36.40 -17.42 23.50
N ILE A 229 -36.70 -18.21 22.48
CA ILE A 229 -36.02 -18.15 21.17
C ILE A 229 -36.77 -17.15 20.29
N THR A 230 -36.09 -16.09 19.91
CA THR A 230 -36.56 -15.11 18.91
C THR A 230 -35.70 -15.21 17.64
N TYR A 231 -36.15 -14.57 16.58
CA TYR A 231 -35.39 -14.47 15.34
C TYR A 231 -34.97 -13.02 15.11
N SER A 232 -33.74 -12.83 14.71
CA SER A 232 -33.24 -11.51 14.33
C SER A 232 -32.38 -11.60 13.07
N PHE A 233 -32.42 -10.55 12.24
CA PHE A 233 -31.57 -10.45 11.07
C PHE A 233 -30.12 -10.23 11.53
N ARG A 234 -29.26 -11.18 11.24
CA ARG A 234 -27.82 -11.07 11.52
C ARG A 234 -27.10 -10.56 10.27
N LYS A 235 -26.63 -9.34 10.34
CA LYS A 235 -25.93 -8.66 9.25
C LYS A 235 -24.60 -9.34 8.94
N GLY A 236 -24.34 -9.63 7.66
CA GLY A 236 -23.05 -10.06 7.17
C GLY A 236 -22.07 -8.89 7.02
N PRO A 237 -20.78 -9.16 6.71
CA PRO A 237 -19.73 -8.15 6.65
C PRO A 237 -20.01 -7.03 5.64
N PHE A 238 -20.62 -7.34 4.49
CA PHE A 238 -20.98 -6.33 3.50
C PHE A 238 -22.00 -5.33 4.05
N ILE A 239 -23.08 -5.80 4.65
CA ILE A 239 -24.11 -4.90 5.22
C ILE A 239 -23.57 -4.13 6.41
N GLN A 240 -22.70 -4.73 7.22
CA GLN A 240 -22.09 -4.03 8.35
C GLN A 240 -21.21 -2.84 7.89
N VAL A 241 -20.37 -3.03 6.88
CA VAL A 241 -19.53 -1.93 6.38
C VAL A 241 -20.34 -0.90 5.61
N LEU A 242 -21.35 -1.34 4.85
CA LEU A 242 -22.27 -0.44 4.15
C LEU A 242 -23.00 0.49 5.12
N GLU A 243 -23.53 -0.06 6.22
CA GLU A 243 -24.18 0.70 7.28
C GLU A 243 -23.24 1.74 7.89
N LYS A 244 -21.99 1.35 8.19
CA LYS A 244 -20.97 2.28 8.70
C LYS A 244 -20.71 3.42 7.71
N ALA A 245 -20.57 3.11 6.42
CA ALA A 245 -20.32 4.10 5.38
C ALA A 245 -21.48 5.09 5.24
N LEU A 246 -22.73 4.61 5.33
CA LEU A 246 -23.93 5.46 5.24
C LEU A 246 -24.13 6.32 6.49
N LEU A 247 -23.80 5.83 7.68
CA LEU A 247 -23.88 6.58 8.93
C LEU A 247 -22.76 7.61 9.09
N HIS A 248 -21.61 7.37 8.48
CA HIS A 248 -20.43 8.23 8.58
C HIS A 248 -19.95 8.65 7.17
N PRO A 249 -20.72 9.48 6.45
CA PRO A 249 -20.38 9.84 5.06
C PRO A 249 -19.04 10.56 4.92
N ASP A 250 -18.54 11.13 6.01
CA ASP A 250 -17.25 11.82 6.08
C ASP A 250 -16.04 10.91 6.34
N ILE A 251 -16.28 9.62 6.57
CA ILE A 251 -15.22 8.65 6.89
C ILE A 251 -15.20 7.59 5.80
N HIS A 252 -14.05 7.40 5.15
CA HIS A 252 -13.90 6.31 4.20
C HIS A 252 -13.89 4.97 4.92
N GLN A 253 -14.67 4.02 4.43
CA GLN A 253 -14.78 2.67 4.97
C GLN A 253 -14.23 1.67 3.97
N PHE A 254 -13.67 0.56 4.49
CA PHE A 254 -13.15 -0.50 3.65
C PHE A 254 -13.78 -1.85 3.99
N LEU A 255 -14.17 -2.59 2.96
CA LEU A 255 -14.43 -4.00 3.07
C LEU A 255 -13.22 -4.77 2.56
N VAL A 256 -12.59 -5.54 3.42
CA VAL A 256 -11.46 -6.40 3.05
C VAL A 256 -11.93 -7.83 2.92
N ILE A 257 -11.74 -8.43 1.74
CA ILE A 257 -12.09 -9.81 1.43
C ILE A 257 -10.79 -10.58 1.17
N GLU A 258 -10.37 -11.39 2.13
CA GLU A 258 -9.23 -12.28 1.94
C GLU A 258 -9.67 -13.55 1.21
N GLU A 259 -8.78 -14.08 0.34
CA GLU A 259 -9.00 -15.33 -0.40
C GLU A 259 -10.27 -15.29 -1.27
N LEU A 260 -10.49 -14.21 -2.01
CA LEU A 260 -11.72 -13.95 -2.77
C LEU A 260 -12.16 -15.14 -3.63
N ASN A 261 -11.23 -15.81 -4.29
CA ASN A 261 -11.50 -16.91 -5.23
C ASN A 261 -11.61 -18.30 -4.57
N ARG A 262 -11.55 -18.37 -3.23
CA ARG A 262 -11.84 -19.63 -2.51
C ARG A 262 -13.32 -19.95 -2.41
N ALA A 263 -14.20 -18.99 -2.67
CA ALA A 263 -15.64 -19.18 -2.78
C ALA A 263 -16.11 -18.95 -4.22
N ASN A 264 -17.29 -19.43 -4.55
CA ASN A 264 -17.96 -19.03 -5.78
C ASN A 264 -18.42 -17.58 -5.66
N THR A 265 -17.56 -16.64 -6.06
CA THR A 265 -17.78 -15.19 -5.89
C THR A 265 -19.07 -14.70 -6.51
N ALA A 266 -19.46 -15.20 -7.67
CA ALA A 266 -20.72 -14.83 -8.33
C ALA A 266 -21.93 -15.20 -7.45
N ALA A 267 -21.91 -16.38 -6.83
CA ALA A 267 -22.97 -16.81 -5.93
C ALA A 267 -22.96 -16.05 -4.59
N VAL A 268 -21.80 -15.77 -4.04
CA VAL A 268 -21.64 -15.01 -2.78
C VAL A 268 -22.11 -13.56 -2.92
N PHE A 269 -21.78 -12.92 -4.04
CA PHE A 269 -22.24 -11.55 -4.31
C PHE A 269 -23.71 -11.50 -4.74
N GLY A 270 -24.21 -12.52 -5.45
CA GLY A 270 -25.59 -12.55 -5.90
C GLY A 270 -26.02 -11.26 -6.60
N GLU A 271 -27.15 -10.68 -6.21
CA GLU A 271 -27.67 -9.44 -6.81
C GLU A 271 -26.82 -8.20 -6.52
N ILE A 272 -26.05 -8.15 -5.40
CA ILE A 272 -25.18 -7.01 -5.09
C ILE A 272 -24.00 -6.90 -6.06
N PHE A 273 -23.79 -7.90 -6.89
CA PHE A 273 -22.82 -7.86 -7.98
C PHE A 273 -23.02 -6.64 -8.89
N GLN A 274 -24.27 -6.22 -9.12
CA GLN A 274 -24.56 -5.02 -9.91
C GLN A 274 -24.05 -3.73 -9.26
N LEU A 275 -23.99 -3.69 -7.93
CA LEU A 275 -23.48 -2.52 -7.19
C LEU A 275 -21.99 -2.26 -7.39
N LEU A 276 -21.25 -3.24 -7.91
CA LEU A 276 -19.82 -3.10 -8.17
C LEU A 276 -19.51 -2.25 -9.41
N ASP A 277 -20.48 -1.97 -10.28
CA ASP A 277 -20.32 -0.95 -11.32
C ASP A 277 -20.34 0.43 -10.66
N ARG A 278 -19.19 1.14 -10.73
CA ARG A 278 -19.00 2.44 -10.09
C ARG A 278 -19.07 3.56 -11.11
N ASP A 279 -19.74 4.64 -10.76
CA ASP A 279 -19.73 5.89 -11.51
C ASP A 279 -18.42 6.67 -11.31
N ASN A 280 -18.32 7.84 -11.94
CA ASN A 280 -17.16 8.72 -11.85
C ASN A 280 -16.86 9.24 -10.44
N ASP A 281 -17.84 9.21 -9.53
CA ASP A 281 -17.70 9.64 -8.14
C ASP A 281 -17.39 8.47 -7.19
N GLY A 282 -17.29 7.25 -7.73
CA GLY A 282 -17.01 6.05 -6.96
C GLY A 282 -18.21 5.45 -6.23
N LYS A 283 -19.42 5.93 -6.53
CA LYS A 283 -20.68 5.39 -6.06
C LYS A 283 -21.19 4.31 -7.03
N SER A 284 -22.03 3.37 -6.58
CA SER A 284 -22.68 2.44 -7.50
C SER A 284 -23.48 3.18 -8.58
N GLU A 285 -23.23 2.84 -9.85
CA GLU A 285 -23.95 3.43 -11.00
C GLU A 285 -25.42 3.03 -10.99
N TYR A 286 -25.71 1.79 -10.63
CA TYR A 286 -27.07 1.24 -10.61
C TYR A 286 -27.45 0.77 -9.20
N PRO A 287 -28.54 1.33 -8.62
CA PRO A 287 -29.08 0.83 -7.36
C PRO A 287 -29.82 -0.50 -7.59
N ILE A 288 -29.90 -1.34 -6.56
CA ILE A 288 -30.76 -2.52 -6.54
C ILE A 288 -31.89 -2.33 -5.53
N LEU A 289 -33.01 -3.03 -5.71
CA LEU A 289 -34.11 -3.02 -4.79
C LEU A 289 -33.87 -3.97 -3.62
N ILE A 290 -34.17 -3.52 -2.40
CA ILE A 290 -34.18 -4.38 -1.21
C ILE A 290 -35.48 -5.19 -1.23
N GLN A 291 -35.36 -6.46 -1.57
CA GLN A 291 -36.50 -7.40 -1.60
C GLN A 291 -36.73 -8.07 -0.25
N ASP A 292 -35.69 -8.25 0.54
CA ASP A 292 -35.74 -8.87 1.88
C ASP A 292 -36.25 -7.86 2.90
N GLU A 293 -37.43 -8.15 3.48
CA GLU A 293 -38.07 -7.29 4.50
C GLU A 293 -37.25 -7.21 5.79
N ASP A 294 -36.61 -8.30 6.19
CA ASP A 294 -35.82 -8.34 7.42
C ASP A 294 -34.55 -7.48 7.27
N LEU A 295 -33.92 -7.52 6.07
CA LEU A 295 -32.80 -6.63 5.74
C LEU A 295 -33.26 -5.17 5.72
N HIS A 296 -34.40 -4.86 5.08
CA HIS A 296 -34.96 -3.53 5.02
C HIS A 296 -35.21 -2.96 6.42
N GLU A 297 -35.90 -3.72 7.27
CA GLU A 297 -36.18 -3.29 8.65
C GLU A 297 -34.90 -3.14 9.49
N ALA A 298 -33.91 -4.02 9.30
CA ALA A 298 -32.62 -3.94 9.98
C ALA A 298 -31.80 -2.68 9.58
N LEU A 299 -31.89 -2.24 8.32
CA LEU A 299 -31.28 -1.00 7.86
C LEU A 299 -32.06 0.22 8.34
N LYS A 300 -33.41 0.18 8.29
CA LYS A 300 -34.30 1.24 8.74
C LYS A 300 -34.09 1.57 10.23
N GLN A 301 -33.90 0.57 11.07
CA GLN A 301 -33.62 0.76 12.50
C GLN A 301 -32.34 1.57 12.75
N LYS A 302 -31.38 1.55 11.82
CA LYS A 302 -30.10 2.24 11.96
C LYS A 302 -30.04 3.56 11.23
N LEU A 303 -30.60 3.62 10.02
CA LEU A 303 -30.54 4.80 9.16
C LEU A 303 -31.73 5.77 9.42
N GLY A 304 -32.82 5.26 10.00
CA GLY A 304 -34.07 6.00 10.19
C GLY A 304 -35.05 5.83 9.02
N SER A 305 -36.36 6.01 9.31
CA SER A 305 -37.44 5.81 8.33
C SER A 305 -37.40 6.82 7.17
N GLU A 306 -36.85 8.01 7.42
CA GLU A 306 -36.82 9.12 6.46
C GLU A 306 -35.57 9.08 5.56
N HIS A 307 -34.64 8.17 5.79
CA HIS A 307 -33.44 8.05 4.98
C HIS A 307 -33.81 7.66 3.54
N GLU A 308 -33.26 8.35 2.54
CA GLU A 308 -33.61 8.23 1.11
C GLU A 308 -33.61 6.77 0.61
N LEU A 309 -32.57 5.99 0.97
CA LEU A 309 -32.43 4.59 0.56
C LEU A 309 -33.53 3.70 1.18
N ILE A 310 -33.98 4.03 2.39
CA ILE A 310 -35.06 3.30 3.08
C ILE A 310 -36.39 3.62 2.42
N VAL A 311 -36.69 4.90 2.17
CA VAL A 311 -37.92 5.34 1.51
C VAL A 311 -38.03 4.75 0.10
N LYS A 312 -36.93 4.72 -0.65
CA LYS A 312 -36.88 4.15 -2.01
C LYS A 312 -36.71 2.63 -2.03
N ARG A 313 -36.49 2.00 -0.88
CA ARG A 313 -36.15 0.56 -0.77
C ARG A 313 -34.99 0.18 -1.68
N GLN A 314 -33.93 0.97 -1.67
CA GLN A 314 -32.76 0.78 -2.54
C GLN A 314 -31.50 0.51 -1.73
N LEU A 315 -30.65 -0.33 -2.30
CA LEU A 315 -29.27 -0.52 -1.88
C LEU A 315 -28.32 0.11 -2.90
N ILE A 316 -27.28 0.76 -2.40
CA ILE A 316 -26.25 1.39 -3.20
C ILE A 316 -24.94 1.39 -2.40
N ILE A 317 -23.81 1.19 -3.05
CA ILE A 317 -22.52 1.40 -2.41
C ILE A 317 -22.17 2.88 -2.53
N PRO A 318 -22.00 3.62 -1.42
CA PRO A 318 -21.66 5.03 -1.44
C PRO A 318 -20.20 5.26 -1.88
N ASN A 319 -19.88 6.51 -2.20
CA ASN A 319 -18.54 6.90 -2.65
C ASN A 319 -17.45 6.84 -1.57
N ASN A 320 -17.82 6.73 -0.32
CA ASN A 320 -16.90 6.54 0.81
C ASN A 320 -16.74 5.08 1.23
N LEU A 321 -17.03 4.12 0.36
CA LEU A 321 -16.84 2.69 0.60
C LEU A 321 -16.04 2.05 -0.52
N SER A 322 -14.85 1.57 -0.20
CA SER A 322 -14.01 0.74 -1.09
C SER A 322 -14.05 -0.74 -0.70
N ILE A 323 -13.92 -1.60 -1.71
CA ILE A 323 -13.79 -3.04 -1.50
C ILE A 323 -12.41 -3.47 -1.98
N ILE A 324 -11.61 -4.03 -1.08
CA ILE A 324 -10.28 -4.56 -1.40
C ILE A 324 -10.28 -6.05 -1.17
N ALA A 325 -9.84 -6.81 -2.16
CA ALA A 325 -9.76 -8.25 -2.04
C ALA A 325 -8.34 -8.76 -2.30
N THR A 326 -7.98 -9.87 -1.66
CA THR A 326 -6.76 -10.62 -1.98
C THR A 326 -7.12 -11.94 -2.64
N MET A 327 -6.25 -12.42 -3.52
CA MET A 327 -6.39 -13.76 -4.10
C MET A 327 -5.04 -14.38 -4.45
N ASN A 328 -5.01 -15.71 -4.47
CA ASN A 328 -3.97 -16.52 -5.06
C ASN A 328 -4.52 -17.13 -6.35
N SER A 329 -3.88 -16.85 -7.48
CA SER A 329 -4.46 -17.23 -8.79
C SER A 329 -4.22 -18.69 -9.17
N SER A 330 -3.23 -19.35 -8.59
CA SER A 330 -2.83 -20.73 -8.95
C SER A 330 -3.04 -21.78 -7.86
N ASP A 331 -3.69 -21.44 -6.77
CA ASP A 331 -4.03 -22.42 -5.73
C ASP A 331 -4.95 -23.52 -6.28
N GLN A 332 -4.76 -24.73 -5.77
CA GLN A 332 -5.67 -25.83 -6.04
C GLN A 332 -7.00 -25.56 -5.30
N ALA A 333 -8.11 -25.91 -5.93
CA ALA A 333 -9.47 -25.71 -5.38
C ALA A 333 -9.90 -24.24 -5.23
N VAL A 334 -9.53 -23.40 -6.20
CA VAL A 334 -10.07 -22.03 -6.32
C VAL A 334 -11.10 -21.96 -7.46
N PHE A 335 -12.05 -21.05 -7.31
CA PHE A 335 -13.05 -20.78 -8.34
C PHE A 335 -12.50 -19.73 -9.32
N PRO A 336 -12.68 -19.95 -10.65
CA PRO A 336 -12.32 -18.94 -11.62
C PRO A 336 -13.24 -17.73 -11.51
N LEU A 337 -12.68 -16.54 -11.60
CA LEU A 337 -13.43 -15.30 -11.72
C LEU A 337 -13.85 -15.13 -13.19
N ASP A 338 -15.13 -14.91 -13.45
CA ASP A 338 -15.62 -14.64 -14.79
C ASP A 338 -15.25 -13.23 -15.28
N THR A 339 -15.37 -12.99 -16.59
CA THR A 339 -14.99 -11.72 -17.20
C THR A 339 -15.88 -10.57 -16.73
N ALA A 340 -17.18 -10.83 -16.49
CA ALA A 340 -18.11 -9.80 -16.02
C ALA A 340 -17.76 -9.37 -14.60
N PHE A 341 -17.31 -10.28 -13.75
CA PHE A 341 -16.80 -9.96 -12.42
C PHE A 341 -15.49 -9.16 -12.52
N LYS A 342 -14.53 -9.66 -13.31
CA LYS A 342 -13.20 -9.03 -13.44
C LYS A 342 -13.26 -7.56 -13.89
N ARG A 343 -14.12 -7.21 -14.83
CA ARG A 343 -14.22 -5.84 -15.38
C ARG A 343 -14.61 -4.78 -14.36
N ARG A 344 -15.14 -5.17 -13.20
CA ARG A 344 -15.58 -4.28 -12.12
C ARG A 344 -14.51 -4.02 -11.08
N TRP A 345 -13.30 -4.59 -11.29
CA TRP A 345 -12.21 -4.53 -10.34
C TRP A 345 -10.94 -3.99 -10.98
N ILE A 346 -10.21 -3.23 -10.20
CA ILE A 346 -8.83 -2.86 -10.50
C ILE A 346 -7.95 -4.02 -10.04
N PHE A 347 -7.15 -4.57 -10.95
CA PHE A 347 -6.22 -5.64 -10.63
C PHE A 347 -4.84 -5.07 -10.36
N GLU A 348 -4.31 -5.30 -9.17
CA GLU A 348 -2.97 -4.89 -8.77
C GLU A 348 -2.13 -6.15 -8.51
N TYR A 349 -1.11 -6.32 -9.34
CA TYR A 349 -0.14 -7.38 -9.15
C TYR A 349 0.90 -6.94 -8.13
N LEU A 350 1.11 -7.75 -7.07
CA LEU A 350 2.15 -7.53 -6.08
C LEU A 350 3.37 -8.38 -6.44
N PRO A 351 4.45 -7.78 -6.95
CA PRO A 351 5.66 -8.49 -7.32
C PRO A 351 6.36 -9.08 -6.10
N ILE A 352 7.19 -10.11 -6.34
CA ILE A 352 8.08 -10.64 -5.33
C ILE A 352 9.27 -9.68 -5.19
N ASP A 353 9.37 -9.03 -4.04
CA ASP A 353 10.46 -8.10 -3.71
C ASP A 353 11.12 -8.52 -2.40
N PHE A 354 12.41 -8.89 -2.47
CA PHE A 354 13.22 -9.27 -1.32
C PHE A 354 13.97 -8.10 -0.66
N ALA A 355 13.68 -6.86 -1.02
CA ALA A 355 14.23 -5.68 -0.32
C ALA A 355 13.81 -5.67 1.17
N ASN A 356 12.58 -6.16 1.44
CA ASN A 356 12.08 -6.39 2.79
C ASN A 356 11.58 -7.83 2.88
N CYS A 357 12.32 -8.69 3.59
CA CYS A 357 11.99 -10.10 3.75
C CYS A 357 12.27 -10.55 5.19
N ALA A 358 11.86 -11.77 5.54
CA ALA A 358 12.22 -12.38 6.79
C ALA A 358 13.74 -12.49 6.92
N THR A 359 14.25 -12.20 8.12
CA THR A 359 15.69 -12.20 8.45
C THR A 359 16.06 -13.43 9.26
N GLY A 360 17.17 -14.08 8.88
CA GLY A 360 17.72 -15.23 9.58
C GLY A 360 18.28 -16.28 8.61
N GLU A 361 18.93 -17.28 9.18
CA GLU A 361 19.60 -18.32 8.44
C GLU A 361 18.84 -19.64 8.45
N VAL A 362 18.97 -20.40 7.37
CA VAL A 362 18.42 -21.73 7.20
C VAL A 362 19.58 -22.73 7.17
N PRO A 363 19.61 -23.73 8.05
CA PRO A 363 20.60 -24.82 8.00
C PRO A 363 20.34 -25.72 6.79
N ILE A 364 21.33 -25.94 5.94
CA ILE A 364 21.22 -26.80 4.76
C ILE A 364 22.15 -28.04 4.82
N HIS A 365 22.96 -28.13 5.85
CA HIS A 365 23.85 -29.26 6.17
C HIS A 365 24.79 -29.67 5.03
N HIS A 366 25.24 -28.72 4.20
CA HIS A 366 26.27 -28.94 3.19
C HIS A 366 27.67 -28.62 3.76
N GLU A 367 28.71 -29.35 3.37
CA GLU A 367 30.05 -29.20 3.94
C GLU A 367 30.59 -27.76 3.78
N ASP A 368 30.50 -27.21 2.58
CA ASP A 368 31.00 -25.87 2.26
C ASP A 368 29.99 -24.74 2.61
N LEU A 369 28.76 -25.08 2.90
CA LEU A 369 27.67 -24.12 3.08
C LEU A 369 26.66 -24.64 4.11
N PRO A 370 27.03 -24.68 5.41
CA PRO A 370 26.17 -25.26 6.44
C PRO A 370 24.86 -24.48 6.68
N ASN A 371 24.90 -23.16 6.57
CA ASN A 371 23.77 -22.26 6.73
C ASN A 371 23.71 -21.27 5.57
N ILE A 372 22.51 -20.76 5.29
CA ILE A 372 22.28 -19.77 4.25
C ILE A 372 21.20 -18.77 4.69
N GLU A 373 21.38 -17.50 4.37
CA GLU A 373 20.35 -16.51 4.57
C GLU A 373 19.07 -16.86 3.81
N TRP A 374 17.92 -16.64 4.45
CA TRP A 374 16.61 -16.90 3.84
C TRP A 374 16.45 -16.20 2.49
N LYS A 375 16.82 -14.93 2.40
CA LYS A 375 16.77 -14.15 1.16
C LYS A 375 17.43 -14.86 0.00
N THR A 376 18.69 -15.22 0.18
CA THR A 376 19.52 -15.87 -0.84
C THR A 376 18.97 -17.24 -1.24
N LEU A 377 18.53 -18.04 -0.26
CA LEU A 377 17.91 -19.33 -0.51
C LEU A 377 16.62 -19.21 -1.33
N ALA A 378 15.73 -18.29 -0.94
CA ALA A 378 14.46 -18.08 -1.63
C ALA A 378 14.65 -17.58 -3.06
N GLN A 379 15.60 -16.69 -3.29
CA GLN A 379 15.99 -16.23 -4.63
C GLN A 379 16.57 -17.35 -5.49
N ALA A 380 17.44 -18.18 -4.92
CA ALA A 380 18.01 -19.34 -5.61
C ALA A 380 16.90 -20.36 -5.99
N ILE A 381 15.98 -20.66 -5.07
CA ILE A 381 14.82 -21.51 -5.35
C ILE A 381 14.00 -20.93 -6.50
N ASN A 382 13.62 -19.65 -6.42
CA ASN A 382 12.81 -19.01 -7.46
C ASN A 382 13.52 -19.02 -8.82
N THR A 383 14.84 -18.89 -8.86
CA THR A 383 15.63 -19.00 -10.09
C THR A 383 15.41 -20.36 -10.78
N ILE A 384 15.47 -21.44 -10.03
CA ILE A 384 15.20 -22.78 -10.57
C ILE A 384 13.73 -22.96 -10.94
N LEU A 385 12.80 -22.50 -10.11
CA LEU A 385 11.36 -22.61 -10.40
C LEU A 385 10.99 -21.90 -11.71
N VAL A 386 11.54 -20.71 -11.96
CA VAL A 386 11.35 -19.95 -13.22
C VAL A 386 11.97 -20.71 -14.41
N GLN A 387 13.17 -21.29 -14.29
CA GLN A 387 13.79 -22.10 -15.32
C GLN A 387 12.94 -23.34 -15.67
N LEU A 388 12.29 -23.93 -14.68
CA LEU A 388 11.37 -25.06 -14.83
C LEU A 388 9.99 -24.63 -15.35
N LYS A 389 9.79 -23.33 -15.64
CA LYS A 389 8.49 -22.78 -16.06
C LYS A 389 7.37 -23.12 -15.08
N VAL A 390 7.66 -22.99 -13.80
CA VAL A 390 6.63 -23.00 -12.76
C VAL A 390 5.88 -21.68 -12.84
N VAL A 391 4.55 -21.73 -12.67
CA VAL A 391 3.70 -20.53 -12.69
C VAL A 391 4.10 -19.58 -11.55
N GLU A 392 4.04 -18.30 -11.82
CA GLU A 392 4.55 -17.25 -10.92
C GLU A 392 3.94 -17.29 -9.51
N ASP A 393 2.66 -17.60 -9.41
CA ASP A 393 1.95 -17.74 -8.13
C ASP A 393 2.41 -18.91 -7.25
N LYS A 394 3.27 -19.78 -7.79
CA LYS A 394 3.94 -20.86 -7.03
C LYS A 394 5.39 -20.53 -6.72
N LEU A 395 5.85 -19.33 -7.01
CA LEU A 395 7.14 -18.85 -6.54
C LEU A 395 7.07 -18.53 -5.03
N ILE A 396 8.22 -18.50 -4.39
CA ILE A 396 8.33 -18.22 -2.96
C ILE A 396 8.45 -16.71 -2.76
N GLY A 397 7.51 -16.12 -2.03
CA GLY A 397 7.59 -14.71 -1.64
C GLY A 397 8.51 -14.48 -0.42
N PRO A 398 8.92 -13.21 -0.17
CA PRO A 398 9.85 -12.83 0.90
C PRO A 398 9.34 -13.17 2.31
N TRP A 399 8.03 -13.20 2.50
CA TRP A 399 7.35 -13.51 3.76
C TRP A 399 6.67 -14.88 3.75
N PHE A 400 7.15 -15.80 2.93
CA PHE A 400 6.70 -17.19 2.95
C PHE A 400 6.95 -17.85 4.32
N ILE A 401 8.02 -17.42 4.98
CA ILE A 401 8.34 -17.68 6.39
C ILE A 401 8.48 -16.35 7.13
N LYS A 402 8.46 -16.36 8.46
CA LYS A 402 8.61 -15.19 9.32
C LYS A 402 9.95 -15.23 10.05
N ASP A 403 10.38 -14.09 10.60
CA ASP A 403 11.60 -14.03 11.44
C ASP A 403 11.52 -15.02 12.61
N SER A 404 10.33 -15.18 13.22
CA SER A 404 10.11 -16.15 14.29
C SER A 404 10.33 -17.61 13.87
N ASP A 405 10.20 -17.91 12.59
CA ASP A 405 10.38 -19.25 12.03
C ASP A 405 11.86 -19.58 11.82
N LEU A 406 12.74 -18.56 11.84
CA LEU A 406 14.18 -18.65 11.59
C LEU A 406 15.04 -18.59 12.87
N VAL A 407 14.42 -18.55 14.04
CA VAL A 407 15.16 -18.58 15.30
C VAL A 407 15.79 -19.95 15.52
N GLU A 408 16.89 -19.99 16.28
CA GLU A 408 17.60 -21.21 16.63
C GLU A 408 16.65 -22.26 17.25
N GLY A 409 16.74 -23.50 16.79
CA GLY A 409 15.88 -24.61 17.18
C GLY A 409 14.55 -24.72 16.42
N GLN A 410 14.12 -23.70 15.69
CA GLN A 410 12.93 -23.74 14.84
C GLN A 410 13.25 -23.75 13.34
N ALA A 411 14.35 -23.12 12.94
CA ALA A 411 14.73 -22.95 11.54
C ALA A 411 14.79 -24.30 10.77
N GLU A 412 15.37 -25.34 11.36
CA GLU A 412 15.41 -26.67 10.76
C GLU A 412 14.03 -27.27 10.52
N GLN A 413 13.17 -27.20 11.55
CA GLN A 413 11.81 -27.75 11.47
C GLN A 413 10.95 -26.98 10.47
N THR A 414 11.07 -25.65 10.45
CA THR A 414 10.39 -24.81 9.46
C THR A 414 10.89 -25.11 8.06
N PHE A 415 12.18 -25.23 7.88
CA PHE A 415 12.75 -25.50 6.56
C PHE A 415 12.27 -26.82 5.99
N ILE A 416 12.43 -27.92 6.71
CA ILE A 416 12.02 -29.23 6.20
C ILE A 416 10.49 -29.35 6.13
N GLY A 417 9.78 -28.90 7.16
CA GLY A 417 8.31 -29.08 7.25
C GLY A 417 7.51 -28.10 6.40
N LYS A 418 8.02 -26.92 6.08
CA LYS A 418 7.29 -25.89 5.34
C LYS A 418 7.87 -25.68 3.94
N ILE A 419 9.16 -25.39 3.84
CA ILE A 419 9.78 -25.07 2.55
C ILE A 419 9.95 -26.32 1.69
N CYS A 420 10.60 -27.37 2.22
CA CYS A 420 10.84 -28.60 1.46
C CYS A 420 9.53 -29.33 1.13
N SER A 421 8.56 -29.34 2.05
CA SER A 421 7.23 -29.89 1.79
C SER A 421 6.53 -29.15 0.65
N TYR A 422 6.51 -27.80 0.71
CA TYR A 422 5.93 -26.98 -0.36
C TYR A 422 6.62 -27.24 -1.73
N LEU A 423 7.95 -27.27 -1.75
CA LEU A 423 8.70 -27.55 -2.98
C LEU A 423 8.39 -28.94 -3.52
N TRP A 424 8.33 -29.94 -2.64
CA TRP A 424 8.13 -31.34 -3.05
C TRP A 424 6.73 -31.63 -3.56
N ASP A 425 5.69 -31.17 -2.83
CA ASP A 425 4.30 -31.56 -3.04
C ASP A 425 3.51 -30.56 -3.90
N ASP A 426 3.93 -29.28 -3.94
CA ASP A 426 3.19 -28.23 -4.64
C ASP A 426 3.96 -27.65 -5.83
N ALA A 427 5.12 -27.02 -5.60
CA ALA A 427 5.82 -26.29 -6.66
C ALA A 427 6.42 -27.24 -7.71
N LEU A 428 7.05 -28.34 -7.27
CA LEU A 428 7.69 -29.32 -8.13
C LEU A 428 6.86 -30.61 -8.33
N LYS A 429 5.58 -30.60 -8.00
CA LYS A 429 4.71 -31.78 -8.07
C LYS A 429 4.77 -32.51 -9.43
N TYR A 430 4.83 -31.75 -10.51
CA TYR A 430 4.85 -32.24 -11.90
C TYR A 430 6.14 -31.82 -12.63
N LYS A 431 7.19 -31.48 -11.91
CA LYS A 431 8.47 -31.03 -12.45
C LYS A 431 9.58 -31.96 -12.01
N ASN A 432 10.76 -31.80 -12.64
CA ASN A 432 11.94 -32.56 -12.25
C ASN A 432 12.46 -32.02 -10.89
N LYS A 433 12.41 -32.87 -9.88
CA LYS A 433 12.87 -32.55 -8.52
C LYS A 433 14.38 -32.55 -8.38
N ASP A 434 15.09 -33.24 -9.27
CA ASP A 434 16.57 -33.35 -9.24
C ASP A 434 17.26 -32.02 -9.55
N GLU A 435 16.51 -31.02 -10.02
CA GLU A 435 17.01 -29.66 -10.22
C GLU A 435 17.30 -28.93 -8.89
N ILE A 436 16.61 -29.35 -7.81
CA ILE A 436 16.77 -28.80 -6.48
C ILE A 436 17.30 -29.87 -5.52
N PHE A 437 16.72 -31.06 -5.50
CA PHE A 437 17.07 -32.13 -4.57
C PHE A 437 18.01 -33.15 -5.23
N ARG A 438 18.70 -33.91 -4.39
CA ARG A 438 19.54 -34.98 -4.86
C ARG A 438 18.73 -36.08 -5.55
N SER A 439 19.23 -36.61 -6.65
CA SER A 439 18.56 -37.62 -7.48
C SER A 439 18.40 -39.01 -6.80
N ASP A 440 19.11 -39.28 -5.71
CA ASP A 440 18.94 -40.48 -4.92
C ASP A 440 17.78 -40.38 -3.90
N ILE A 441 17.13 -39.24 -3.79
CA ILE A 441 15.99 -39.01 -2.91
C ILE A 441 14.70 -39.16 -3.73
N HIS A 442 13.96 -40.25 -3.50
CA HIS A 442 12.83 -40.62 -4.32
C HIS A 442 11.47 -40.32 -3.67
N GLY A 443 11.45 -39.84 -2.43
CA GLY A 443 10.21 -39.52 -1.70
C GLY A 443 10.41 -38.52 -0.59
N TYR A 444 9.36 -37.80 -0.23
CA TYR A 444 9.44 -36.79 0.83
C TYR A 444 9.85 -37.38 2.18
N GLY A 445 9.39 -38.59 2.52
CA GLY A 445 9.83 -39.27 3.76
C GLY A 445 11.33 -39.52 3.81
N GLN A 446 11.93 -39.90 2.66
CA GLN A 446 13.41 -40.06 2.56
C GLN A 446 14.12 -38.71 2.64
N LEU A 447 13.55 -37.66 2.02
CA LEU A 447 14.07 -36.30 2.13
C LEU A 447 14.11 -35.85 3.59
N TYR A 448 12.97 -36.01 4.29
CA TYR A 448 12.82 -35.67 5.69
C TYR A 448 13.85 -36.41 6.59
N GLN A 449 13.99 -37.71 6.39
CA GLN A 449 14.95 -38.52 7.17
C GLN A 449 16.40 -38.11 6.89
N THR A 450 16.76 -37.91 5.61
CA THR A 450 18.10 -37.48 5.20
C THR A 450 18.46 -36.15 5.85
N TYR A 451 17.54 -35.18 5.83
CA TYR A 451 17.78 -33.91 6.49
C TYR A 451 17.85 -34.01 8.02
N SER A 452 16.98 -34.81 8.64
CA SER A 452 17.00 -35.06 10.08
C SER A 452 18.32 -35.73 10.54
N ASP A 453 18.91 -36.52 9.68
CA ASP A 453 20.25 -37.14 9.89
C ASP A 453 21.42 -36.15 9.68
N LYS A 454 21.12 -34.87 9.48
CA LYS A 454 22.12 -33.80 9.20
C LYS A 454 22.91 -34.02 7.92
N LYS A 455 22.33 -34.67 6.92
CA LYS A 455 22.97 -34.93 5.63
C LYS A 455 22.45 -33.94 4.58
N PRO A 456 23.29 -33.58 3.58
CA PRO A 456 22.87 -32.67 2.50
C PRO A 456 21.73 -33.29 1.66
N ILE A 457 20.74 -32.48 1.36
CA ILE A 457 19.55 -32.86 0.56
C ILE A 457 19.54 -32.23 -0.82
N PHE A 458 20.31 -31.19 -1.05
CA PHE A 458 20.33 -30.45 -2.30
C PHE A 458 21.26 -31.10 -3.34
N SER A 459 20.92 -30.91 -4.62
CA SER A 459 21.79 -31.30 -5.74
C SER A 459 22.96 -30.33 -5.85
N GLU A 460 24.11 -30.82 -6.37
CA GLU A 460 25.29 -29.98 -6.64
C GLU A 460 24.97 -28.81 -7.53
N LYS A 461 24.11 -29.02 -8.54
CA LYS A 461 23.62 -27.96 -9.43
C LYS A 461 22.93 -26.85 -8.67
N PHE A 462 22.09 -27.16 -7.69
CA PHE A 462 21.38 -26.17 -6.90
C PHE A 462 22.35 -25.46 -5.92
N ILE A 463 23.30 -26.15 -5.36
CA ILE A 463 24.36 -25.53 -4.54
C ILE A 463 25.13 -24.48 -5.35
N GLU A 464 25.51 -24.77 -6.61
CA GLU A 464 26.13 -23.78 -7.48
C GLU A 464 25.25 -22.51 -7.70
N VAL A 465 23.93 -22.69 -7.80
CA VAL A 465 22.99 -21.56 -7.94
C VAL A 465 22.95 -20.71 -6.67
N ILE A 466 22.97 -21.36 -5.49
CA ILE A 466 23.03 -20.67 -4.20
C ILE A 466 24.34 -19.87 -4.07
N GLN A 467 25.48 -20.47 -4.38
CA GLN A 467 26.78 -19.80 -4.31
C GLN A 467 26.87 -18.59 -5.26
N LYS A 468 26.29 -18.69 -6.45
CA LYS A 468 26.18 -17.56 -7.39
C LYS A 468 25.31 -16.43 -6.83
N ALA A 469 24.19 -16.76 -6.20
CA ALA A 469 23.30 -15.78 -5.58
C ALA A 469 24.01 -15.04 -4.42
N GLN A 470 24.77 -15.76 -3.57
CA GLN A 470 25.56 -15.15 -2.49
C GLN A 470 26.62 -14.16 -3.01
N ASN A 471 27.31 -14.50 -4.11
CA ASN A 471 28.34 -13.64 -4.67
C ASN A 471 27.76 -12.34 -5.27
N LEU A 472 26.53 -12.38 -5.76
CA LEU A 472 25.82 -11.19 -6.25
C LEU A 472 25.41 -10.24 -5.11
N ASP A 473 24.99 -10.79 -3.97
CA ASP A 473 24.62 -9.99 -2.78
C ASP A 473 25.87 -9.31 -2.16
N THR A 474 27.05 -9.93 -2.22
CA THR A 474 28.30 -9.33 -1.73
C THR A 474 28.82 -8.21 -2.65
N ASP A 475 28.68 -8.34 -3.96
CA ASP A 475 29.07 -7.28 -4.92
C ASP A 475 28.17 -6.03 -4.85
N ASP A 476 26.91 -6.18 -4.49
CA ASP A 476 25.99 -5.05 -4.30
C ASP A 476 26.21 -4.35 -2.94
N SER A 477 26.58 -5.08 -1.88
CA SER A 477 26.93 -4.48 -0.59
C SER A 477 28.22 -3.67 -0.64
N ASP A 478 29.23 -4.14 -1.40
CA ASP A 478 30.49 -3.42 -1.61
C ASP A 478 30.36 -2.14 -2.47
N LYS A 479 29.29 -2.02 -3.25
CA LYS A 479 29.00 -0.80 -4.02
C LYS A 479 28.27 0.26 -3.20
N THR A 480 27.43 -0.16 -2.25
CA THR A 480 26.70 0.75 -1.34
C THR A 480 27.59 1.32 -0.22
N GLU A 481 28.71 0.69 0.12
CA GLU A 481 29.69 1.25 1.06
C GLU A 481 30.73 2.19 0.38
N LYS A 482 30.71 2.28 -0.95
CA LYS A 482 31.62 3.13 -1.73
C LYS A 482 30.95 4.30 -2.44
N GLU A 483 29.64 4.49 -2.29
CA GLU A 483 28.87 5.67 -2.69
C GLU A 483 28.40 6.43 -1.44
#